data_ed87e626b3d337d42daf3cdd591fd2c2
#
_entry.id   ed87e626b3d337d42daf3cdd591fd2c2
#
_cell.length_a   1.000
_cell.length_b   1.000
_cell.length_c   1.000
_cell.angle_alpha   90.00
_cell.angle_beta   90.00
_cell.angle_gamma   90.00
#
_symmetry.space_group_name_H-M   'P 1'
#
loop_
_entity.id
_entity.type
_entity.pdbx_description
1 polymer ?
#
loop_
_entity_poly.entity_id
_entity_poly.type
_entity_poly.pdbx_seq_one_letter_code
_entity_poly.pdbx_strand_id
1 'polypeptide(L)'
;YEITCRDWSSVVCSSDLIGDQISSVLKTTGTFELRRVDMVGPKVGDELREKGVIALVLALSVILIYVSYRFEWRFAVSSILALIHDLVIAIGAISLFSVEVNLDILAALLTVLGYSINDTIIVFDRVREKIAQSNSGELIEIINDSVSNTLSRTTLTSFTTLLVVITLYIFGSEIISGFSFTLLVGIVVGTYSSIFVASTFLVQLQFS
;
A
#
# COMPACT_ATOMS: atom_id res chain seq x y z
N TYR A 1 -13.83 -31.55 -34.58
CA TYR A 1 -13.33 -30.22 -34.93
C TYR A 1 -12.27 -29.87 -33.91
N GLU A 2 -10.98 -29.99 -34.28
CA GLU A 2 -9.85 -29.50 -33.51
C GLU A 2 -9.79 -27.99 -33.67
N ILE A 3 -10.06 -27.25 -32.58
CA ILE A 3 -9.82 -25.81 -32.51
C ILE A 3 -8.37 -25.63 -32.13
N THR A 4 -7.51 -25.39 -33.08
CA THR A 4 -6.12 -25.02 -32.86
C THR A 4 -6.07 -23.54 -32.48
N CYS A 5 -6.08 -23.23 -31.18
CA CYS A 5 -5.81 -21.89 -30.68
C CYS A 5 -4.30 -21.63 -30.77
N ARG A 6 -3.84 -20.92 -31.81
CA ARG A 6 -2.48 -20.39 -31.93
C ARG A 6 -2.51 -18.92 -31.46
N ASP A 7 -1.60 -18.58 -30.59
CA ASP A 7 -1.38 -17.28 -29.95
C ASP A 7 -2.17 -17.03 -28.65
N TRP A 8 -1.93 -15.91 -28.04
CA TRP A 8 -2.41 -15.38 -26.76
C TRP A 8 -3.85 -15.78 -26.37
N SER A 9 -4.67 -16.09 -27.32
CA SER A 9 -6.01 -16.66 -27.15
C SER A 9 -6.03 -18.07 -26.52
N SER A 10 -4.92 -18.81 -26.54
CA SER A 10 -4.87 -20.19 -26.03
C SER A 10 -5.00 -20.29 -24.52
N VAL A 11 -4.53 -19.29 -23.78
CA VAL A 11 -4.63 -19.23 -22.31
C VAL A 11 -6.07 -18.89 -21.90
N VAL A 12 -6.71 -17.98 -22.62
CA VAL A 12 -8.12 -17.59 -22.39
C VAL A 12 -9.05 -18.76 -22.75
N CYS A 13 -8.83 -19.43 -23.87
CA CYS A 13 -9.61 -20.61 -24.26
C CYS A 13 -9.48 -21.77 -23.24
N SER A 14 -8.30 -21.95 -22.65
CA SER A 14 -8.08 -23.02 -21.65
C SER A 14 -8.79 -22.70 -20.32
N SER A 15 -8.82 -21.44 -19.90
CA SER A 15 -9.52 -21.01 -18.68
C SER A 15 -11.04 -21.13 -18.81
N ASP A 16 -11.58 -20.74 -19.97
CA ASP A 16 -13.02 -20.83 -20.26
C ASP A 16 -13.48 -22.30 -20.33
N LEU A 17 -12.68 -23.18 -20.96
CA LEU A 17 -12.99 -24.63 -21.02
C LEU A 17 -12.99 -25.29 -19.62
N ILE A 18 -12.06 -24.92 -18.75
CA ILE A 18 -12.01 -25.44 -17.38
C ILE A 18 -13.15 -24.87 -16.54
N GLY A 19 -13.44 -23.59 -16.68
CA GLY A 19 -14.60 -22.94 -16.04
C GLY A 19 -15.92 -23.58 -16.45
N ASP A 20 -16.09 -23.88 -17.74
CA ASP A 20 -17.29 -24.55 -18.26
C ASP A 20 -17.37 -26.02 -17.82
N GLN A 21 -16.25 -26.74 -17.75
CA GLN A 21 -16.23 -28.11 -17.24
C GLN A 21 -16.57 -28.15 -15.74
N ILE A 22 -16.01 -27.28 -14.92
CA ILE A 22 -16.34 -27.16 -13.50
C ILE A 22 -17.81 -26.78 -13.33
N SER A 23 -18.30 -25.81 -14.09
CA SER A 23 -19.70 -25.40 -14.09
C SER A 23 -20.65 -26.54 -14.46
N SER A 24 -20.29 -27.35 -15.44
CA SER A 24 -21.10 -28.49 -15.88
C SER A 24 -21.16 -29.58 -14.83
N VAL A 25 -20.07 -29.85 -14.13
CA VAL A 25 -20.02 -30.87 -13.04
C VAL A 25 -20.79 -30.38 -11.81
N LEU A 26 -20.64 -29.08 -11.47
CA LEU A 26 -21.31 -28.48 -10.31
C LEU A 26 -22.83 -28.33 -10.52
N LYS A 27 -23.33 -28.14 -11.76
CA LYS A 27 -24.74 -28.09 -12.09
C LYS A 27 -25.49 -29.38 -11.71
N THR A 28 -24.76 -30.49 -11.57
CA THR A 28 -25.36 -31.76 -11.10
C THR A 28 -25.59 -31.82 -9.58
N THR A 29 -24.97 -30.88 -8.82
CA THR A 29 -24.99 -30.92 -7.34
C THR A 29 -25.94 -29.86 -6.75
N GLY A 30 -26.42 -28.88 -7.52
CA GLY A 30 -27.35 -27.85 -7.04
C GLY A 30 -27.33 -26.57 -7.90
N THR A 31 -28.16 -25.59 -7.52
CA THR A 31 -28.16 -24.26 -8.12
C THR A 31 -27.04 -23.41 -7.50
N PHE A 32 -26.06 -23.03 -8.28
CA PHE A 32 -24.98 -22.13 -7.88
C PHE A 32 -24.78 -21.05 -8.94
N GLU A 33 -24.27 -19.90 -8.53
CA GLU A 33 -23.88 -18.79 -9.38
C GLU A 33 -22.35 -18.69 -9.38
N LEU A 34 -21.73 -18.90 -10.54
CA LEU A 34 -20.27 -18.78 -10.71
C LEU A 34 -19.93 -17.28 -10.76
N ARG A 35 -19.41 -16.71 -9.69
CA ARG A 35 -19.13 -15.28 -9.61
C ARG A 35 -17.79 -14.89 -10.21
N ARG A 36 -16.76 -15.73 -10.06
CA ARG A 36 -15.42 -15.50 -10.59
C ARG A 36 -14.63 -16.80 -10.63
N VAL A 37 -13.80 -16.95 -11.65
CA VAL A 37 -12.80 -18.03 -11.76
C VAL A 37 -11.45 -17.37 -11.91
N ASP A 38 -10.62 -17.43 -10.87
CA ASP A 38 -9.24 -16.99 -10.93
C ASP A 38 -8.34 -18.21 -11.00
N MET A 39 -7.62 -18.35 -12.10
CA MET A 39 -6.60 -19.40 -12.26
C MET A 39 -5.21 -18.79 -12.05
N VAL A 40 -4.65 -19.03 -10.89
CA VAL A 40 -3.26 -18.64 -10.59
C VAL A 40 -2.39 -19.89 -10.70
N GLY A 41 -1.83 -20.12 -11.88
CA GLY A 41 -0.80 -21.14 -12.05
C GLY A 41 0.52 -20.73 -11.35
N PRO A 42 1.39 -21.70 -10.99
CA PRO A 42 2.68 -21.41 -10.32
C PRO A 42 3.51 -20.36 -11.06
N LYS A 43 3.51 -20.39 -12.38
CA LYS A 43 4.22 -19.44 -13.23
C LYS A 43 3.68 -18.00 -13.11
N VAL A 44 2.37 -17.85 -12.96
CA VAL A 44 1.73 -16.54 -12.78
C VAL A 44 2.04 -15.98 -11.39
N GLY A 45 2.10 -16.83 -10.36
CA GLY A 45 2.49 -16.42 -9.02
C GLY A 45 3.94 -15.90 -8.95
N ASP A 46 4.87 -16.58 -9.61
CA ASP A 46 6.27 -16.15 -9.67
C ASP A 46 6.41 -14.85 -10.48
N GLU A 47 5.71 -14.70 -11.59
CA GLU A 47 5.72 -13.49 -12.41
C GLU A 47 5.09 -12.30 -11.65
N LEU A 48 4.02 -12.53 -10.91
CA LEU A 48 3.39 -11.51 -10.06
C LEU A 48 4.33 -11.06 -8.95
N ARG A 49 5.02 -12.00 -8.31
CA ARG A 49 6.02 -11.70 -7.27
C ARG A 49 7.16 -10.86 -7.82
N GLU A 50 7.75 -11.25 -8.94
CA GLU A 50 8.86 -10.52 -9.58
C GLU A 50 8.42 -9.12 -9.98
N LYS A 51 7.34 -8.98 -10.74
CA LYS A 51 6.79 -7.68 -11.16
C LYS A 51 6.35 -6.83 -9.99
N GLY A 52 5.79 -7.44 -8.93
CA GLY A 52 5.39 -6.76 -7.71
C GLY A 52 6.57 -6.15 -6.96
N VAL A 53 7.66 -6.91 -6.79
CA VAL A 53 8.88 -6.39 -6.16
C VAL A 53 9.48 -5.25 -6.98
N ILE A 54 9.55 -5.41 -8.32
CA ILE A 54 10.05 -4.35 -9.21
C ILE A 54 9.19 -3.09 -9.08
N ALA A 55 7.87 -3.22 -9.08
CA ALA A 55 6.95 -2.10 -8.95
C ALA A 55 7.13 -1.35 -7.61
N LEU A 56 7.27 -2.08 -6.50
CA LEU A 56 7.51 -1.49 -5.18
C LEU A 56 8.88 -0.76 -5.12
N VAL A 57 9.94 -1.38 -5.62
CA VAL A 57 11.27 -0.76 -5.67
C VAL A 57 11.26 0.48 -6.56
N LEU A 58 10.60 0.41 -7.71
CA LEU A 58 10.46 1.57 -8.61
C LEU A 58 9.69 2.71 -7.92
N ALA A 59 8.56 2.40 -7.28
CA ALA A 59 7.77 3.38 -6.55
C ALA A 59 8.59 4.07 -5.45
N LEU A 60 9.29 3.29 -4.60
CA LEU A 60 10.16 3.82 -3.56
C LEU A 60 11.29 4.68 -4.15
N SER A 61 11.88 4.28 -5.28
CA SER A 61 12.94 5.03 -5.96
C SER A 61 12.43 6.38 -6.49
N VAL A 62 11.26 6.39 -7.13
CA VAL A 62 10.63 7.63 -7.63
C VAL A 62 10.28 8.55 -6.47
N ILE A 63 9.73 8.03 -5.38
CA ILE A 63 9.43 8.79 -4.17
C ILE A 63 10.72 9.37 -3.57
N LEU A 64 11.79 8.58 -3.48
CA LEU A 64 13.09 9.04 -2.98
C LEU A 64 13.63 10.22 -3.80
N ILE A 65 13.61 10.10 -5.12
CA ILE A 65 14.06 11.17 -6.04
C ILE A 65 13.21 12.43 -5.84
N TYR A 66 11.88 12.29 -5.81
CA TYR A 66 10.96 13.40 -5.61
C TYR A 66 11.19 14.11 -4.27
N VAL A 67 11.29 13.36 -3.17
CA VAL A 67 11.48 13.92 -1.84
C VAL A 67 12.88 14.53 -1.70
N SER A 68 13.93 13.91 -2.29
CA SER A 68 15.29 14.46 -2.30
C SER A 68 15.38 15.77 -3.07
N TYR A 69 14.62 15.92 -4.15
CA TYR A 69 14.56 17.17 -4.91
C TYR A 69 13.78 18.27 -4.16
N ARG A 70 12.71 17.88 -3.48
CA ARG A 70 11.81 18.82 -2.77
C ARG A 70 12.34 19.23 -1.40
N PHE A 71 13.07 18.33 -0.71
CA PHE A 71 13.61 18.49 0.64
C PHE A 71 15.11 18.16 0.68
N GLU A 72 15.75 18.37 1.83
CA GLU A 72 17.11 17.91 2.07
C GLU A 72 17.19 16.37 2.12
N TRP A 73 18.34 15.79 1.79
CA TRP A 73 18.56 14.35 1.76
C TRP A 73 18.19 13.61 3.05
N ARG A 74 18.32 14.27 4.21
CA ARG A 74 17.99 13.72 5.52
C ARG A 74 16.48 13.43 5.65
N PHE A 75 15.66 14.34 5.17
CA PHE A 75 14.20 14.15 5.11
C PHE A 75 13.83 13.03 4.15
N ALA A 76 14.52 12.92 3.03
CA ALA A 76 14.28 11.87 2.05
C ALA A 76 14.58 10.48 2.62
N VAL A 77 15.73 10.32 3.27
CA VAL A 77 16.09 9.04 3.91
C VAL A 77 15.10 8.68 5.03
N SER A 78 14.72 9.64 5.89
CA SER A 78 13.72 9.40 6.94
C SER A 78 12.37 8.97 6.38
N SER A 79 11.92 9.61 5.28
CA SER A 79 10.66 9.23 4.61
C SER A 79 10.71 7.79 4.08
N ILE A 80 11.80 7.42 3.41
CA ILE A 80 11.93 6.07 2.86
C ILE A 80 11.99 5.01 3.96
N LEU A 81 12.69 5.26 5.06
CA LEU A 81 12.73 4.34 6.19
C LEU A 81 11.33 4.14 6.80
N ALA A 82 10.55 5.21 6.94
CA ALA A 82 9.18 5.14 7.40
C ALA A 82 8.28 4.35 6.42
N LEU A 83 8.42 4.58 5.10
CA LEU A 83 7.66 3.83 4.08
C LEU A 83 8.01 2.33 4.06
N ILE A 84 9.29 1.98 4.23
CA ILE A 84 9.71 0.58 4.34
C ILE A 84 9.10 -0.07 5.58
N HIS A 85 9.12 0.63 6.72
CA HIS A 85 8.45 0.17 7.94
C HIS A 85 6.97 -0.12 7.70
N ASP A 86 6.24 0.81 7.06
CA ASP A 86 4.81 0.67 6.79
C ASP A 86 4.54 -0.52 5.86
N LEU A 87 5.37 -0.68 4.84
CA LEU A 87 5.28 -1.79 3.90
C LEU A 87 5.52 -3.15 4.59
N VAL A 88 6.53 -3.23 5.46
CA VAL A 88 6.84 -4.46 6.21
C VAL A 88 5.67 -4.85 7.11
N ILE A 89 5.07 -3.89 7.81
CA ILE A 89 3.92 -4.17 8.67
C ILE A 89 2.68 -4.57 7.84
N ALA A 90 2.42 -3.88 6.73
CA ALA A 90 1.30 -4.21 5.86
C ALA A 90 1.44 -5.63 5.27
N ILE A 91 2.62 -6.00 4.78
CA ILE A 91 2.92 -7.35 4.28
C ILE A 91 2.83 -8.37 5.42
N GLY A 92 3.33 -8.03 6.62
CA GLY A 92 3.22 -8.87 7.80
C GLY A 92 1.77 -9.17 8.18
N ALA A 93 0.89 -8.15 8.12
CA ALA A 93 -0.53 -8.32 8.37
C ALA A 93 -1.21 -9.19 7.30
N ILE A 94 -0.93 -8.97 6.01
CA ILE A 94 -1.41 -9.82 4.91
C ILE A 94 -1.04 -11.28 5.15
N SER A 95 0.21 -11.54 5.54
CA SER A 95 0.71 -12.87 5.83
C SER A 95 0.05 -13.49 7.09
N LEU A 96 -0.11 -12.70 8.16
CA LEU A 96 -0.70 -13.16 9.42
C LEU A 96 -2.17 -13.57 9.25
N PHE A 97 -2.93 -12.83 8.46
CA PHE A 97 -4.34 -13.10 8.20
C PHE A 97 -4.57 -14.01 6.97
N SER A 98 -3.47 -14.56 6.40
CA SER A 98 -3.50 -15.45 5.24
C SER A 98 -4.31 -14.91 4.06
N VAL A 99 -4.20 -13.59 3.82
CA VAL A 99 -4.84 -12.94 2.68
C VAL A 99 -4.12 -13.34 1.39
N GLU A 100 -4.87 -13.82 0.40
CA GLU A 100 -4.30 -14.23 -0.89
C GLU A 100 -3.71 -13.06 -1.65
N VAL A 101 -2.41 -13.16 -1.98
CA VAL A 101 -1.70 -12.10 -2.69
C VAL A 101 -2.02 -12.16 -4.18
N ASN A 102 -2.69 -11.13 -4.66
CA ASN A 102 -3.08 -10.93 -6.06
C ASN A 102 -2.71 -9.50 -6.52
N LEU A 103 -3.07 -9.15 -7.75
CA LEU A 103 -2.83 -7.81 -8.31
C LEU A 103 -3.51 -6.69 -7.51
N ASP A 104 -4.68 -6.96 -6.94
CA ASP A 104 -5.43 -5.99 -6.16
C ASP A 104 -4.68 -5.66 -4.85
N ILE A 105 -4.08 -6.66 -4.21
CA ILE A 105 -3.23 -6.46 -3.02
C ILE A 105 -1.98 -5.63 -3.37
N LEU A 106 -1.34 -5.91 -4.51
CA LEU A 106 -0.21 -5.09 -4.96
C LEU A 106 -0.63 -3.64 -5.20
N ALA A 107 -1.77 -3.42 -5.85
CA ALA A 107 -2.32 -2.08 -6.05
C ALA A 107 -2.64 -1.38 -4.72
N ALA A 108 -3.17 -2.13 -3.72
CA ALA A 108 -3.39 -1.61 -2.37
C ALA A 108 -2.07 -1.19 -1.70
N LEU A 109 -1.03 -2.02 -1.76
CA LEU A 109 0.29 -1.70 -1.19
C LEU A 109 0.89 -0.43 -1.83
N LEU A 110 0.82 -0.29 -3.15
CA LEU A 110 1.26 0.93 -3.84
C LEU A 110 0.44 2.16 -3.42
N THR A 111 -0.87 1.98 -3.22
CA THR A 111 -1.76 3.05 -2.72
C THR A 111 -1.41 3.46 -1.30
N VAL A 112 -1.09 2.50 -0.42
CA VAL A 112 -0.63 2.74 0.96
C VAL A 112 0.65 3.58 0.97
N LEU A 113 1.64 3.27 0.10
CA LEU A 113 2.86 4.07 -0.02
C LEU A 113 2.54 5.52 -0.39
N GLY A 114 1.65 5.73 -1.37
CA GLY A 114 1.23 7.08 -1.77
C GLY A 114 0.47 7.82 -0.67
N TYR A 115 -0.33 7.11 0.12
CA TYR A 115 -1.05 7.69 1.25
C TYR A 115 -0.12 8.08 2.40
N SER A 116 0.76 7.17 2.82
CA SER A 116 1.71 7.39 3.92
C SER A 116 2.68 8.54 3.63
N ILE A 117 3.21 8.62 2.41
CA ILE A 117 4.13 9.70 2.04
C ILE A 117 3.46 11.08 2.08
N ASN A 118 2.17 11.17 1.76
CA ASN A 118 1.44 12.43 1.80
C ASN A 118 1.45 13.05 3.20
N ASP A 119 1.17 12.26 4.23
CA ASP A 119 1.17 12.73 5.62
C ASP A 119 2.58 13.05 6.11
N THR A 120 3.58 12.24 5.73
CA THR A 120 4.99 12.49 6.05
C THR A 120 5.48 13.81 5.45
N ILE A 121 5.12 14.11 4.20
CA ILE A 121 5.47 15.37 3.54
C ILE A 121 4.88 16.58 4.27
N ILE A 122 3.62 16.49 4.72
CA ILE A 122 2.97 17.57 5.46
C ILE A 122 3.70 17.88 6.77
N VAL A 123 4.09 16.85 7.52
CA VAL A 123 4.86 17.01 8.76
C VAL A 123 6.22 17.61 8.45
N PHE A 124 6.94 17.11 7.45
CA PHE A 124 8.28 17.56 7.12
C PHE A 124 8.31 18.98 6.53
N ASP A 125 7.32 19.37 5.76
CA ASP A 125 7.20 20.75 5.27
C ASP A 125 7.02 21.72 6.44
N ARG A 126 6.24 21.35 7.44
CA ARG A 126 6.06 22.14 8.66
C ARG A 126 7.34 22.21 9.51
N VAL A 127 8.05 21.10 9.66
CA VAL A 127 9.34 21.06 10.36
C VAL A 127 10.33 22.00 9.67
N ARG A 128 10.47 21.90 8.34
CA ARG A 128 11.35 22.74 7.54
C ARG A 128 11.02 24.23 7.68
N GLU A 129 9.74 24.58 7.61
CA GLU A 129 9.28 25.97 7.78
C GLU A 129 9.69 26.52 9.14
N LYS A 130 9.50 25.73 10.23
CA LYS A 130 9.86 26.16 11.58
C LYS A 130 11.37 26.23 11.81
N ILE A 131 12.15 25.32 11.24
CA ILE A 131 13.61 25.40 11.25
C ILE A 131 14.08 26.72 10.62
N ALA A 132 13.48 27.12 9.48
CA ALA A 132 13.82 28.35 8.80
C ALA A 132 13.44 29.64 9.59
N GLN A 133 12.43 29.55 10.43
CA GLN A 133 11.95 30.69 11.27
C GLN A 133 12.66 30.77 12.63
N SER A 134 13.20 29.67 13.12
CA SER A 134 13.82 29.58 14.46
C SER A 134 15.30 29.89 14.39
N ASN A 135 15.74 30.92 15.11
CA ASN A 135 17.16 31.29 15.20
C ASN A 135 17.94 30.50 16.28
N SER A 136 17.29 29.70 17.16
CA SER A 136 17.96 29.06 18.31
C SER A 136 17.12 28.04 19.07
N GLY A 137 16.15 27.36 18.45
CA GLY A 137 15.35 26.32 19.13
C GLY A 137 16.05 24.94 19.08
N GLU A 138 15.85 24.12 20.12
CA GLU A 138 16.24 22.72 20.05
C GLU A 138 15.41 22.01 18.97
N LEU A 139 16.08 21.23 18.13
CA LEU A 139 15.44 20.51 17.02
C LEU A 139 14.25 19.64 17.46
N ILE A 140 14.36 19.00 18.63
CA ILE A 140 13.32 18.15 19.19
C ILE A 140 12.06 18.97 19.49
N GLU A 141 12.21 20.18 20.03
CA GLU A 141 11.09 21.10 20.30
C GLU A 141 10.40 21.52 19.00
N ILE A 142 11.19 21.85 17.97
CA ILE A 142 10.68 22.24 16.65
C ILE A 142 9.89 21.11 16.01
N ILE A 143 10.37 19.88 16.11
CA ILE A 143 9.69 18.70 15.57
C ILE A 143 8.39 18.44 16.33
N ASN A 144 8.43 18.42 17.67
CA ASN A 144 7.25 18.18 18.49
C ASN A 144 6.15 19.22 18.25
N ASP A 145 6.52 20.49 18.14
CA ASP A 145 5.58 21.55 17.86
C ASP A 145 5.05 21.47 16.40
N SER A 146 5.88 21.07 15.44
CA SER A 146 5.45 20.85 14.05
C SER A 146 4.45 19.68 13.93
N VAL A 147 4.75 18.56 14.58
CA VAL A 147 3.86 17.40 14.66
C VAL A 147 2.53 17.80 15.32
N SER A 148 2.58 18.49 16.45
CA SER A 148 1.39 18.95 17.17
C SER A 148 0.48 19.83 16.31
N ASN A 149 1.08 20.73 15.51
CA ASN A 149 0.33 21.64 14.63
C ASN A 149 -0.28 20.94 13.40
N THR A 150 0.30 19.84 12.95
CA THR A 150 -0.20 19.05 11.80
C THR A 150 -1.14 17.91 12.22
N LEU A 151 -1.11 17.52 13.51
CA LEU A 151 -1.82 16.36 14.04
C LEU A 151 -3.32 16.38 13.74
N SER A 152 -3.97 17.53 13.95
CA SER A 152 -5.41 17.67 13.72
C SER A 152 -5.79 17.41 12.26
N ARG A 153 -4.99 17.91 11.31
CA ARG A 153 -5.21 17.71 9.89
C ARG A 153 -4.98 16.25 9.49
N THR A 154 -3.84 15.68 9.87
CA THR A 154 -3.49 14.29 9.57
C THR A 154 -4.51 13.33 10.16
N THR A 155 -4.92 13.52 11.41
CA THR A 155 -5.94 12.68 12.06
C THR A 155 -7.29 12.79 11.35
N LEU A 156 -7.72 13.99 10.94
CA LEU A 156 -9.00 14.18 10.26
C LEU A 156 -9.01 13.51 8.88
N THR A 157 -7.94 13.68 8.09
CA THR A 157 -7.83 13.06 6.76
C THR A 157 -7.77 11.55 6.85
N SER A 158 -7.00 11.00 7.80
CA SER A 158 -6.91 9.55 8.01
C SER A 158 -8.24 8.97 8.51
N PHE A 159 -8.91 9.66 9.43
CA PHE A 159 -10.20 9.22 9.94
C PHE A 159 -11.28 9.18 8.85
N THR A 160 -11.38 10.21 8.02
CA THR A 160 -12.35 10.23 6.92
C THR A 160 -12.08 9.14 5.89
N THR A 161 -10.81 8.89 5.56
CA THR A 161 -10.43 7.81 4.65
C THR A 161 -10.69 6.43 5.26
N LEU A 162 -10.40 6.24 6.55
CA LEU A 162 -10.71 5.01 7.28
C LEU A 162 -12.20 4.69 7.26
N LEU A 163 -13.08 5.68 7.45
CA LEU A 163 -14.53 5.46 7.36
C LEU A 163 -14.95 4.90 5.99
N VAL A 164 -14.40 5.43 4.91
CA VAL A 164 -14.67 4.94 3.55
C VAL A 164 -14.14 3.50 3.40
N VAL A 165 -12.92 3.23 3.83
CA VAL A 165 -12.30 1.91 3.69
C VAL A 165 -12.99 0.87 4.56
N ILE A 166 -13.41 1.22 5.79
CA ILE A 166 -14.20 0.34 6.67
C ILE A 166 -15.55 0.02 6.01
N THR A 167 -16.21 1.03 5.44
CA THR A 167 -17.47 0.81 4.71
C THR A 167 -17.26 -0.14 3.53
N LEU A 168 -16.17 0.03 2.79
CA LEU A 168 -15.81 -0.84 1.69
C LEU A 168 -15.48 -2.28 2.18
N TYR A 169 -14.84 -2.43 3.32
CA TYR A 169 -14.52 -3.72 3.91
C TYR A 169 -15.76 -4.47 4.39
N ILE A 170 -16.73 -3.76 5.01
CA ILE A 170 -17.96 -4.39 5.57
C ILE A 170 -19.00 -4.68 4.49
N PHE A 171 -19.21 -3.73 3.56
CA PHE A 171 -20.26 -3.80 2.55
C PHE A 171 -19.77 -4.18 1.15
N GLY A 172 -18.44 -4.23 0.95
CA GLY A 172 -17.83 -4.64 -0.30
C GLY A 172 -18.02 -6.14 -0.57
N SER A 173 -17.83 -6.53 -1.82
CA SER A 173 -17.83 -7.93 -2.20
C SER A 173 -16.59 -8.65 -1.66
N GLU A 174 -16.67 -9.97 -1.54
CA GLU A 174 -15.55 -10.83 -1.13
C GLU A 174 -14.29 -10.63 -1.98
N ILE A 175 -14.45 -10.23 -3.26
CA ILE A 175 -13.37 -9.92 -4.19
C ILE A 175 -12.54 -8.73 -3.72
N ILE A 176 -13.18 -7.71 -3.12
CA ILE A 176 -12.52 -6.45 -2.71
C ILE A 176 -12.06 -6.50 -1.25
N SER A 177 -12.44 -7.55 -0.52
CA SER A 177 -12.16 -7.67 0.92
C SER A 177 -10.66 -7.60 1.24
N GLY A 178 -9.82 -8.35 0.52
CA GLY A 178 -8.37 -8.33 0.70
C GLY A 178 -7.75 -6.97 0.41
N PHE A 179 -8.18 -6.31 -0.68
CA PHE A 179 -7.77 -4.95 -1.01
C PHE A 179 -8.12 -3.96 0.10
N SER A 180 -9.37 -3.98 0.56
CA SER A 180 -9.87 -3.09 1.61
C SER A 180 -9.17 -3.34 2.95
N PHE A 181 -8.92 -4.60 3.30
CA PHE A 181 -8.16 -4.97 4.50
C PHE A 181 -6.73 -4.41 4.45
N THR A 182 -6.04 -4.56 3.31
CA THR A 182 -4.68 -4.05 3.12
C THR A 182 -4.63 -2.53 3.25
N LEU A 183 -5.59 -1.82 2.67
CA LEU A 183 -5.72 -0.36 2.81
C LEU A 183 -6.00 0.04 4.26
N LEU A 184 -6.88 -0.67 4.96
CA LEU A 184 -7.22 -0.39 6.34
C LEU A 184 -5.99 -0.46 7.25
N VAL A 185 -5.24 -1.55 7.17
CA VAL A 185 -3.99 -1.72 7.92
C VAL A 185 -2.98 -0.65 7.51
N GLY A 186 -2.79 -0.44 6.21
CA GLY A 186 -1.82 0.51 5.68
C GLY A 186 -2.09 1.97 6.09
N ILE A 187 -3.35 2.41 6.11
CA ILE A 187 -3.71 3.77 6.54
C ILE A 187 -3.47 3.96 8.04
N VAL A 188 -3.85 2.99 8.87
CA VAL A 188 -3.62 3.06 10.32
C VAL A 188 -2.13 3.12 10.63
N VAL A 189 -1.35 2.21 10.04
CA VAL A 189 0.10 2.13 10.24
C VAL A 189 0.80 3.37 9.67
N GLY A 190 0.45 3.81 8.46
CA GLY A 190 1.04 4.98 7.81
C GLY A 190 0.77 6.28 8.57
N THR A 191 -0.43 6.44 9.13
CA THR A 191 -0.76 7.60 9.98
C THR A 191 0.08 7.61 11.26
N TYR A 192 0.23 6.46 11.91
CA TYR A 192 1.12 6.32 13.07
C TYR A 192 2.58 6.60 12.70
N SER A 193 3.03 6.03 11.59
CA SER A 193 4.40 6.11 11.10
C SER A 193 4.80 7.52 10.71
N SER A 194 3.95 8.28 10.04
CA SER A 194 4.22 9.67 9.65
C SER A 194 4.45 10.57 10.87
N ILE A 195 3.74 10.31 11.97
CA ILE A 195 3.82 11.12 13.20
C ILE A 195 5.03 10.71 14.05
N PHE A 196 5.24 9.42 14.27
CA PHE A 196 6.22 8.93 15.24
C PHE A 196 7.49 8.38 14.60
N VAL A 197 7.37 7.54 13.58
CA VAL A 197 8.51 6.82 12.99
C VAL A 197 9.35 7.78 12.13
N ALA A 198 8.72 8.50 11.21
CA ALA A 198 9.40 9.43 10.33
C ALA A 198 10.08 10.58 11.11
N SER A 199 9.41 11.12 12.13
CA SER A 199 9.95 12.14 13.01
C SER A 199 11.15 11.64 13.80
N THR A 200 11.10 10.43 14.35
CA THR A 200 12.21 9.83 15.10
C THR A 200 13.43 9.57 14.21
N PHE A 201 13.25 9.05 13.01
CA PHE A 201 14.36 8.88 12.07
C PHE A 201 14.98 10.22 11.66
N LEU A 202 14.16 11.27 11.49
CA LEU A 202 14.67 12.61 11.20
C LEU A 202 15.56 13.14 12.32
N VAL A 203 15.14 12.98 13.58
CA VAL A 203 15.93 13.36 14.77
C VAL A 203 17.27 12.62 14.76
N GLN A 204 17.26 11.31 14.58
CA GLN A 204 18.49 10.50 14.58
C GLN A 204 19.47 10.91 13.48
N LEU A 205 18.99 11.19 12.27
CA LEU A 205 19.84 11.59 11.15
C LEU A 205 20.40 13.02 11.25
N GLN A 206 19.80 13.86 12.08
CA GLN A 206 20.33 15.21 12.31
C GLN A 206 21.37 15.27 13.43
N PHE A 207 21.33 14.33 14.38
CA PHE A 207 22.33 14.24 15.45
C PHE A 207 23.56 13.38 15.05
N SER A 208 23.51 12.68 13.91
CA SER A 208 24.65 11.93 13.35
C SER A 208 25.39 12.73 12.30
#